data_f1342c64c3b8b260d3cf51bd0e685b11
#
_entry.id   f1342c64c3b8b260d3cf51bd0e685b11
#
_cell.length_a   1.000
_cell.length_b   1.000
_cell.length_c   1.000
_cell.angle_alpha   90.00
_cell.angle_beta   90.00
_cell.angle_gamma   90.00
#
_symmetry.space_group_name_H-M   'P 1'
#
loop_
_entity.id
_entity.type
_entity.pdbx_description
1 polymer ?
#
loop_
_entity_poly.entity_id
_entity_poly.type
_entity_poly.pdbx_seq_one_letter_code
_entity_poly.pdbx_strand_id
1 'polypeptide(L)'
;MIRSMSKREFIAASAALTGSLLVSKTAVASTKYEVLMLNKDPDNSKNKMIFSPRLLKVQVGDEVSFVPTDKGHNSATIKGMLPAGAEKWKGKINKQVDVVFDTPGFYGYQCKPHANMGMIGLII
;
A
#
# COMPACT_ATOMS: atom_id res chain seq x y z
N MET A 1 14.61 -21.85 34.50
CA MET A 1 14.71 -21.65 34.85
C MET A 1 14.06 -21.73 34.53
N ILE A 2 14.78 -21.79 34.60
CA ILE A 2 14.69 -21.56 34.97
C ILE A 2 14.30 -21.74 34.67
N ARG A 3 14.84 -21.52 34.75
CA ARG A 3 15.16 -21.38 35.19
C ARG A 3 14.90 -21.42 35.07
N SER A 4 15.33 -21.82 35.88
CA SER A 4 15.52 -21.36 36.33
C SER A 4 15.23 -21.18 36.33
N MET A 5 15.72 -20.94 36.76
CA MET A 5 15.94 -20.33 37.34
C MET A 5 15.55 -20.14 37.27
N SER A 6 15.93 -20.69 38.16
CA SER A 6 16.03 -20.04 38.65
C SER A 6 15.42 -19.70 38.54
N LYS A 7 15.67 -19.50 38.53
CA LYS A 7 15.38 -18.63 38.83
C LYS A 7 15.28 -18.00 38.65
N ARG A 8 15.74 -18.36 39.13
CA ARG A 8 15.96 -17.36 39.29
C ARG A 8 15.65 -16.77 38.74
N GLU A 9 15.92 -17.20 39.44
CA GLU A 9 15.91 -16.25 39.18
C GLU A 9 15.10 -15.82 38.35
N PHE A 10 15.13 -16.03 38.80
CA PHE A 10 14.54 -15.11 38.47
C PHE A 10 14.03 -14.60 37.94
N ILE A 11 14.19 -14.40 38.18
CA ILE A 11 14.00 -13.20 38.09
C ILE A 11 13.83 -12.65 37.85
N ALA A 12 14.25 -12.46 38.11
CA ALA A 12 14.34 -11.37 38.05
C ALA A 12 14.05 -10.83 37.77
N ALA A 13 14.12 -10.81 37.95
CA ALA A 13 14.01 -9.85 37.63
C ALA A 13 13.55 -9.33 37.25
N SER A 14 13.49 -9.22 37.31
CA SER A 14 13.21 -8.27 36.96
C SER A 14 12.80 -7.67 36.59
N ALA A 15 12.88 -7.55 36.69
CA ALA A 15 12.66 -6.65 36.35
C ALA A 15 12.33 -6.18 35.86
N ALA A 16 12.32 -6.14 35.80
CA ALA A 16 12.14 -5.42 35.33
C ALA A 16 11.80 -5.14 34.70
N LEU A 17 11.61 -5.15 34.69
CA LEU A 17 11.30 -4.63 33.93
C LEU A 17 11.02 -4.13 33.26
N THR A 18 11.06 -3.98 33.16
CA THR A 18 10.79 -3.29 32.56
C THR A 18 10.49 -3.09 31.61
N GLY A 19 10.39 -3.05 31.30
CA GLY A 19 10.13 -2.72 30.42
C GLY A 19 9.75 -2.72 29.48
N SER A 20 9.64 -2.75 29.43
CA SER A 20 9.23 -2.55 28.59
C SER A 20 8.96 -2.65 27.68
N LEU A 21 8.91 -2.85 27.62
CA LEU A 21 8.57 -2.85 26.82
C LEU A 21 8.25 -2.58 25.91
N LEU A 22 8.39 -2.46 25.89
CA LEU A 22 8.05 -2.08 25.17
C LEU A 22 7.81 -2.34 24.06
N VAL A 23 7.95 -2.77 24.00
CA VAL A 23 7.56 -3.16 23.18
C VAL A 23 6.70 -2.99 22.42
N SER A 24 6.28 -2.96 22.54
CA SER A 24 5.28 -2.81 21.92
C SER A 24 5.29 -2.26 20.73
N LYS A 25 5.92 -2.06 20.40
CA LYS A 25 5.92 -1.66 19.31
C LYS A 25 6.17 -2.53 18.42
N THR A 26 5.71 -3.41 18.51
CA THR A 26 5.74 -4.21 17.45
C THR A 26 5.11 -3.54 16.34
N ALA A 27 5.86 -3.02 15.54
CA ALA A 27 5.34 -2.48 14.34
C ALA A 27 4.70 -3.59 13.55
N VAL A 28 3.52 -3.38 13.08
CA VAL A 28 2.94 -4.24 12.08
C VAL A 28 3.79 -4.07 10.83
N ALA A 29 4.29 -5.17 10.28
CA ALA A 29 5.07 -5.11 9.07
C ALA A 29 4.22 -4.53 7.95
N SER A 30 4.77 -3.59 7.20
CA SER A 30 4.09 -3.03 6.05
C SER A 30 4.02 -4.08 4.94
N THR A 31 2.95 -4.03 4.16
CA THR A 31 2.75 -4.92 3.02
C THR A 31 3.02 -4.16 1.74
N LYS A 32 3.57 -4.86 0.77
CA LYS A 32 3.79 -4.32 -0.56
C LYS A 32 2.81 -4.95 -1.52
N TYR A 33 2.08 -4.10 -2.23
CA TYR A 33 1.09 -4.54 -3.21
C TYR A 33 1.52 -4.08 -4.59
N GLU A 34 1.02 -4.77 -5.61
CA GLU A 34 1.19 -4.35 -6.99
C GLU A 34 -0.16 -4.10 -7.62
N VAL A 35 -0.26 -3.01 -8.36
CA VAL A 35 -1.39 -2.72 -9.24
C VAL A 35 -0.84 -2.66 -10.65
N LEU A 36 -1.32 -3.56 -11.50
CA LEU A 36 -0.82 -3.67 -12.87
C LEU A 36 -1.60 -2.74 -13.79
N MET A 37 -0.89 -2.13 -14.72
CA MET A 37 -1.48 -1.27 -15.73
C MET A 37 -1.55 -2.07 -17.03
N LEU A 38 -2.77 -2.42 -17.45
CA LEU A 38 -2.99 -3.41 -18.48
C LEU A 38 -3.86 -2.88 -19.61
N ASN A 39 -3.62 -3.40 -20.81
CA ASN A 39 -4.49 -3.15 -21.95
C ASN A 39 -5.78 -3.96 -21.89
N LYS A 40 -5.73 -5.12 -21.25
CA LYS A 40 -6.88 -6.01 -21.13
C LYS A 40 -6.90 -6.63 -19.75
N ASP A 41 -8.12 -6.86 -19.25
CA ASP A 41 -8.34 -7.62 -18.04
C ASP A 41 -8.04 -9.10 -18.31
N PRO A 42 -7.14 -9.76 -17.55
CA PRO A 42 -6.85 -11.17 -17.75
C PRO A 42 -8.08 -12.07 -17.58
N ASP A 43 -9.03 -11.63 -16.75
CA ASP A 43 -10.22 -12.42 -16.45
C ASP A 43 -11.38 -12.12 -17.39
N ASN A 44 -11.34 -10.99 -18.08
CA ASN A 44 -12.41 -10.61 -19.00
C ASN A 44 -11.86 -9.68 -20.08
N SER A 45 -11.53 -10.23 -21.23
CA SER A 45 -10.88 -9.48 -22.31
C SER A 45 -11.75 -8.36 -22.89
N LYS A 46 -13.03 -8.29 -22.52
CA LYS A 46 -13.89 -7.18 -22.92
C LYS A 46 -13.58 -5.91 -22.12
N ASN A 47 -13.00 -6.03 -20.94
CA ASN A 47 -12.57 -4.90 -20.14
C ASN A 47 -11.18 -4.51 -20.61
N LYS A 48 -11.06 -3.33 -21.18
CA LYS A 48 -9.81 -2.84 -21.75
C LYS A 48 -9.34 -1.61 -20.99
N MET A 49 -8.01 -1.42 -21.00
CA MET A 49 -7.38 -0.27 -20.36
C MET A 49 -7.80 -0.19 -18.90
N ILE A 50 -7.19 -1.06 -18.09
CA ILE A 50 -7.58 -1.22 -16.69
C ILE A 50 -6.38 -1.23 -15.76
N PHE A 51 -6.66 -0.90 -14.50
CA PHE A 51 -5.78 -1.25 -13.38
C PHE A 51 -6.25 -2.59 -12.80
N SER A 52 -5.32 -3.44 -12.44
CA SER A 52 -5.64 -4.73 -11.84
C SER A 52 -4.81 -4.93 -10.57
N PRO A 53 -5.43 -5.00 -9.40
CA PRO A 53 -6.86 -4.81 -9.14
C PRO A 53 -7.28 -3.35 -9.25
N ARG A 54 -8.57 -3.12 -9.47
CA ARG A 54 -9.12 -1.75 -9.57
C ARG A 54 -9.46 -1.18 -8.21
N LEU A 55 -9.74 -2.03 -7.27
CA LEU A 55 -10.04 -1.65 -5.89
C LEU A 55 -9.09 -2.40 -4.98
N LEU A 56 -8.37 -1.67 -4.15
CA LEU A 56 -7.38 -2.27 -3.27
C LEU A 56 -7.50 -1.63 -1.90
N LYS A 57 -7.56 -2.49 -0.88
CA LYS A 57 -7.60 -2.04 0.50
C LYS A 57 -6.21 -2.19 1.10
N VAL A 58 -5.71 -1.13 1.69
CA VAL A 58 -4.37 -1.12 2.31
C VAL A 58 -4.46 -0.57 3.72
N GLN A 59 -3.39 -0.72 4.46
CA GLN A 59 -3.26 -0.16 5.81
C GLN A 59 -2.20 0.92 5.81
N VAL A 60 -2.26 1.78 6.81
CA VAL A 60 -1.26 2.83 6.98
C VAL A 60 0.12 2.20 7.04
N GLY A 61 1.04 2.71 6.25
CA GLY A 61 2.40 2.19 6.13
C GLY A 61 2.61 1.24 4.97
N ASP A 62 1.54 0.77 4.34
CA ASP A 62 1.66 -0.11 3.17
C ASP A 62 2.10 0.66 1.94
N GLU A 63 2.72 -0.07 1.03
CA GLU A 63 3.23 0.50 -0.22
C GLU A 63 2.52 -0.17 -1.41
N VAL A 64 2.19 0.63 -2.42
CA VAL A 64 1.63 0.13 -3.67
C VAL A 64 2.54 0.54 -4.81
N SER A 65 2.93 -0.45 -5.61
CA SER A 65 3.68 -0.23 -6.84
C SER A 65 2.71 -0.30 -8.01
N PHE A 66 2.63 0.78 -8.77
CA PHE A 66 1.85 0.80 -10.01
C PHE A 66 2.79 0.41 -11.14
N VAL A 67 2.57 -0.79 -11.68
CA VAL A 67 3.51 -1.45 -12.59
C VAL A 67 3.03 -1.31 -14.04
N PRO A 68 3.84 -0.68 -14.92
CA PRO A 68 3.46 -0.52 -16.32
C PRO A 68 3.68 -1.82 -17.09
N THR A 69 2.82 -2.79 -16.87
CA THR A 69 2.91 -4.11 -17.51
C THR A 69 2.76 -3.99 -19.02
N ASP A 70 1.77 -3.21 -19.47
CA ASP A 70 1.60 -2.87 -20.87
C ASP A 70 1.99 -1.41 -21.09
N LYS A 71 2.32 -1.06 -22.32
CA LYS A 71 2.78 0.28 -22.66
C LYS A 71 1.62 1.26 -22.78
N GLY A 72 1.93 2.53 -22.57
CA GLY A 72 0.98 3.61 -22.79
C GLY A 72 0.17 4.00 -21.57
N HIS A 73 0.59 3.59 -20.40
CA HIS A 73 -0.14 3.83 -19.17
C HIS A 73 0.67 4.60 -18.14
N ASN A 74 -0.05 5.29 -17.27
CA ASN A 74 0.54 5.90 -16.07
C ASN A 74 -0.45 5.78 -14.91
N SER A 75 0.01 6.13 -13.71
CA SER A 75 -0.85 6.28 -12.55
C SER A 75 -0.69 7.67 -11.99
N ALA A 76 -1.79 8.35 -11.76
CA ALA A 76 -1.81 9.69 -11.18
C ALA A 76 -3.07 9.85 -10.34
N THR A 77 -2.97 10.62 -9.25
CA THR A 77 -4.14 10.90 -8.43
C THR A 77 -5.13 11.77 -9.18
N ILE A 78 -6.42 11.60 -8.84
CA ILE A 78 -7.49 12.42 -9.39
C ILE A 78 -7.70 13.59 -8.43
N LYS A 79 -7.74 14.80 -8.99
CA LYS A 79 -7.93 16.00 -8.19
C LYS A 79 -9.24 15.90 -7.42
N GLY A 80 -9.18 16.19 -6.11
CA GLY A 80 -10.36 16.15 -5.25
C GLY A 80 -10.70 14.78 -4.71
N MET A 81 -9.93 13.75 -5.04
CA MET A 81 -10.19 12.39 -4.59
C MET A 81 -9.07 11.86 -3.70
N LEU A 82 -8.61 12.71 -2.80
CA LEU A 82 -7.57 12.36 -1.83
C LEU A 82 -8.01 12.76 -0.43
N PRO A 83 -7.54 12.06 0.59
CA PRO A 83 -7.73 12.53 1.97
C PRO A 83 -7.02 13.86 2.16
N ALA A 84 -7.55 14.67 3.07
CA ALA A 84 -6.91 15.93 3.42
C ALA A 84 -5.49 15.66 3.94
N GLY A 85 -4.54 16.42 3.44
CA GLY A 85 -3.13 16.30 3.85
C GLY A 85 -2.36 15.19 3.18
N ALA A 86 -3.00 14.35 2.38
CA ALA A 86 -2.31 13.29 1.67
C ALA A 86 -1.56 13.84 0.46
N GLU A 87 -0.43 13.23 0.16
CA GLU A 87 0.35 13.62 -1.01
C GLU A 87 -0.23 13.01 -2.27
N LYS A 88 -0.26 13.81 -3.32
CA LYS A 88 -0.65 13.31 -4.63
C LYS A 88 0.56 12.75 -5.35
N TRP A 89 0.31 11.86 -6.31
CA TRP A 89 1.36 11.37 -7.18
C TRP A 89 0.97 11.57 -8.63
N LYS A 90 1.98 11.67 -9.46
CA LYS A 90 1.81 11.85 -10.89
C LYS A 90 2.91 11.09 -11.59
N GLY A 91 2.65 9.83 -11.90
CA GLY A 91 3.60 8.98 -12.59
C GLY A 91 3.72 9.36 -14.05
N LYS A 92 4.88 9.07 -14.63
CA LYS A 92 5.10 9.28 -16.04
C LYS A 92 4.64 8.07 -16.84
N ILE A 93 4.32 8.30 -18.12
CA ILE A 93 3.91 7.22 -19.02
C ILE A 93 5.02 6.17 -19.08
N ASN A 94 4.64 4.91 -18.99
CA ASN A 94 5.53 3.74 -19.04
C ASN A 94 6.51 3.65 -17.87
N LYS A 95 6.25 4.38 -16.80
CA LYS A 95 7.11 4.35 -15.62
C LYS A 95 6.34 3.80 -14.43
N GLN A 96 7.02 2.98 -13.65
CA GLN A 96 6.49 2.52 -12.37
C GLN A 96 6.53 3.66 -11.37
N VAL A 97 5.50 3.73 -10.54
CA VAL A 97 5.49 4.64 -9.41
C VAL A 97 5.15 3.85 -8.15
N ASP A 98 5.93 4.10 -7.11
CA ASP A 98 5.74 3.43 -5.81
C ASP A 98 5.24 4.47 -4.82
N VAL A 99 4.14 4.15 -4.15
CA VAL A 99 3.47 5.08 -3.24
C VAL A 99 3.31 4.43 -1.89
N VAL A 100 3.75 5.12 -0.84
CA VAL A 100 3.53 4.69 0.55
C VAL A 100 2.34 5.45 1.09
N PHE A 101 1.39 4.73 1.68
CA PHE A 101 0.14 5.31 2.19
C PHE A 101 0.25 5.51 3.68
N ASP A 102 0.38 6.75 4.12
CA ASP A 102 0.51 7.10 5.53
C ASP A 102 -0.70 7.84 6.10
N THR A 103 -1.66 8.17 5.25
CA THR A 103 -2.89 8.85 5.66
C THR A 103 -4.07 7.97 5.28
N PRO A 104 -4.94 7.58 6.24
CA PRO A 104 -6.09 6.75 5.89
C PRO A 104 -7.11 7.53 5.09
N GLY A 105 -7.89 6.81 4.29
CA GLY A 105 -8.96 7.39 3.50
C GLY A 105 -9.03 6.81 2.11
N PHE A 106 -9.74 7.50 1.24
CA PHE A 106 -9.98 7.06 -0.13
C PHE A 106 -9.08 7.81 -1.09
N TYR A 107 -8.40 7.06 -1.97
CA TYR A 107 -7.50 7.63 -2.96
C TYR A 107 -7.99 7.20 -4.34
N GLY A 108 -8.55 8.15 -5.09
CA GLY A 108 -8.90 7.92 -6.48
C GLY A 108 -7.73 8.21 -7.38
N TYR A 109 -7.47 7.34 -8.33
CA TYR A 109 -6.38 7.53 -9.28
C TYR A 109 -6.81 7.11 -10.68
N GLN A 110 -6.04 7.53 -11.66
CA GLN A 110 -6.39 7.36 -13.06
C GLN A 110 -5.14 7.16 -13.91
N CYS A 111 -5.34 6.58 -15.08
CA CYS A 111 -4.39 6.64 -16.17
C CYS A 111 -4.79 7.81 -17.05
N LYS A 112 -3.96 8.85 -17.13
CA LYS A 112 -4.35 10.07 -17.84
C LYS A 112 -4.75 9.81 -19.29
N PRO A 113 -3.96 9.06 -20.09
CA PRO A 113 -4.35 8.82 -21.47
C PRO A 113 -5.66 8.07 -21.66
N HIS A 114 -6.06 7.25 -20.68
CA HIS A 114 -7.21 6.37 -20.84
C HIS A 114 -8.31 6.61 -19.81
N ALA A 115 -8.25 7.74 -19.10
CA ALA A 115 -9.27 8.07 -18.10
C ALA A 115 -10.66 8.12 -18.72
N ASN A 116 -10.78 8.64 -19.94
CA ASN A 116 -12.05 8.70 -20.65
C ASN A 116 -12.60 7.33 -21.00
N MET A 117 -11.78 6.31 -20.96
CA MET A 117 -12.17 4.93 -21.21
C MET A 117 -12.47 4.17 -19.91
N GLY A 118 -12.45 4.88 -18.78
CA GLY A 118 -12.72 4.27 -17.49
C GLY A 118 -11.51 3.65 -16.81
N MET A 119 -10.30 4.00 -17.23
CA MET A 119 -9.10 3.47 -16.57
C MET A 119 -8.81 4.27 -15.30
N ILE A 120 -9.56 3.90 -14.27
CA ILE A 120 -9.49 4.51 -12.94
C ILE A 120 -9.45 3.40 -11.90
N GLY A 121 -9.00 3.76 -10.71
CA GLY A 121 -8.95 2.83 -9.59
C GLY A 121 -9.14 3.55 -8.28
N LEU A 122 -9.28 2.76 -7.22
CA LEU A 122 -9.52 3.26 -5.87
C LEU A 122 -8.70 2.45 -4.87
N ILE A 123 -8.00 3.17 -4.00
CA ILE A 123 -7.33 2.58 -2.84
C ILE A 123 -8.00 3.11 -1.60
N ILE A 124 -8.32 2.22 -0.69
CA ILE A 124 -8.95 2.57 0.60
C ILE A 124 -8.24 1.95 1.78
#